data_7e721e56b21bcb42f1dd4d87b34bcedb
#
_entry.id   7e721e56b21bcb42f1dd4d87b34bcedb
#
_cell.length_a   1.000
_cell.length_b   1.000
_cell.length_c   1.000
_cell.angle_alpha   90.00
_cell.angle_beta   90.00
_cell.angle_gamma   90.00
#
_symmetry.space_group_name_H-M   'P 1'
#
loop_
_entity.id
_entity.type
_entity.pdbx_description
1 polymer ?
#
loop_
_entity_poly.entity_id
_entity_poly.type
_entity_poly.pdbx_seq_one_letter_code
_entity_poly.pdbx_strand_id
1 'polypeptide(L)'
;VEVFGGAGWVLFEKEQGKELEVFNDRDSNLINLYRCIKYHCGELQRELEWLTISREQFFDSKNQLESRGLTDIQRAARFFHIIKVSFGSDRRTFGTNKKNLANAIEYLPLIQKRLQGVVIENKDFENLIRVYDRPGALFYLDPPYHGTEKYYEGSFTEADHERLKAVLSSIKGRFILSYNDDAYVRELYKGYNIEEISRNNSLAGKTKTSQFKELIIRNYEK
;
A
#
# COMPACT_ATOMS: atom_id res chain seq x y z
N VAL A 1 13.23 2.25 -1.89
CA VAL A 1 12.50 1.43 -0.88
C VAL A 1 11.14 2.07 -0.67
N GLU A 2 10.06 1.35 -0.95
CA GLU A 2 8.67 1.74 -0.65
C GLU A 2 8.29 1.10 0.68
N VAL A 3 8.12 1.94 1.73
CA VAL A 3 8.03 1.46 3.13
C VAL A 3 6.61 1.05 3.51
N PHE A 4 5.61 1.81 3.06
CA PHE A 4 4.19 1.56 3.21
C PHE A 4 3.62 1.37 1.79
N GLY A 5 3.71 0.15 1.29
CA GLY A 5 3.52 -0.12 -0.14
C GLY A 5 2.08 0.00 -0.62
N GLY A 6 1.12 -0.49 0.16
CA GLY A 6 -0.28 -0.42 -0.21
C GLY A 6 -0.54 -0.95 -1.63
N ALA A 7 -1.14 -0.12 -2.48
CA ALA A 7 -1.41 -0.45 -3.86
C ALA A 7 -0.16 -0.41 -4.79
N GLY A 8 1.00 0.02 -4.28
CA GLY A 8 2.25 0.06 -5.04
C GLY A 8 2.30 1.14 -6.11
N TRP A 9 1.58 2.25 -5.94
CA TRP A 9 1.49 3.28 -6.97
C TRP A 9 2.85 3.79 -7.43
N VAL A 10 3.78 4.07 -6.51
CA VAL A 10 5.11 4.57 -6.86
C VAL A 10 5.92 3.49 -7.58
N LEU A 11 5.89 2.25 -7.07
CA LEU A 11 6.59 1.14 -7.70
C LEU A 11 6.11 0.88 -9.13
N PHE A 12 4.80 0.86 -9.37
CA PHE A 12 4.24 0.49 -10.68
C PHE A 12 4.27 1.64 -11.69
N GLU A 13 4.26 2.90 -11.26
CA GLU A 13 4.42 4.07 -12.13
C GLU A 13 5.89 4.35 -12.49
N LYS A 14 6.81 3.97 -11.60
CA LYS A 14 8.24 4.14 -11.83
C LYS A 14 8.75 3.16 -12.88
N GLU A 15 9.53 3.63 -13.84
CA GLU A 15 10.28 2.76 -14.74
C GLU A 15 11.28 1.90 -13.95
N GLN A 16 11.40 0.64 -14.36
CA GLN A 16 12.34 -0.30 -13.75
C GLN A 16 13.78 0.11 -14.09
N GLY A 17 14.56 0.43 -13.07
CA GLY A 17 15.98 0.75 -13.18
C GLY A 17 16.89 -0.45 -12.88
N LYS A 18 18.19 -0.15 -12.70
CA LYS A 18 19.21 -1.15 -12.30
C LYS A 18 19.39 -1.23 -10.78
N GLU A 19 18.83 -0.28 -10.06
CA GLU A 19 18.91 -0.19 -8.61
C GLU A 19 18.07 -1.28 -7.93
N LEU A 20 18.45 -1.61 -6.69
CA LEU A 20 17.66 -2.49 -5.83
C LEU A 20 16.33 -1.81 -5.48
N GLU A 21 15.23 -2.41 -5.87
CA GLU A 21 13.89 -1.99 -5.48
C GLU A 21 13.36 -2.90 -4.36
N VAL A 22 12.84 -2.28 -3.32
CA VAL A 22 12.24 -2.97 -2.17
C VAL A 22 10.83 -2.45 -1.96
N PHE A 23 9.87 -3.36 -1.94
CA PHE A 23 8.47 -3.11 -1.65
C PHE A 23 8.10 -3.76 -0.33
N ASN A 24 7.55 -3.01 0.59
CA ASN A 24 7.17 -3.49 1.91
C ASN A 24 5.76 -3.04 2.28
N ASP A 25 5.08 -3.87 3.02
CA ASP A 25 3.87 -3.49 3.75
C ASP A 25 3.75 -4.34 5.03
N ARG A 26 3.06 -3.81 6.02
CA ARG A 26 2.78 -4.55 7.26
C ARG A 26 1.61 -5.53 7.09
N ASP A 27 0.67 -5.27 6.17
CA ASP A 27 -0.43 -6.18 5.86
C ASP A 27 0.09 -7.47 5.22
N SER A 28 0.10 -8.55 6.00
CA SER A 28 0.60 -9.84 5.54
C SER A 28 -0.23 -10.47 4.43
N ASN A 29 -1.53 -10.13 4.32
CA ASN A 29 -2.37 -10.61 3.22
C ASN A 29 -2.02 -9.89 1.92
N LEU A 30 -1.74 -8.59 1.99
CA LEU A 30 -1.27 -7.82 0.86
C LEU A 30 0.08 -8.32 0.35
N ILE A 31 1.02 -8.52 1.26
CA ILE A 31 2.35 -9.05 0.91
C ILE A 31 2.27 -10.47 0.35
N ASN A 32 1.41 -11.32 0.93
CA ASN A 32 1.15 -12.65 0.39
C ASN A 32 0.60 -12.56 -1.05
N LEU A 33 -0.34 -11.65 -1.33
CA LEU A 33 -0.86 -11.42 -2.67
C LEU A 33 0.27 -11.06 -3.65
N TYR A 34 1.12 -10.09 -3.32
CA TYR A 34 2.23 -9.70 -4.20
C TYR A 34 3.25 -10.82 -4.41
N ARG A 35 3.54 -11.63 -3.39
CA ARG A 35 4.39 -12.83 -3.51
C ARG A 35 3.76 -13.87 -4.43
N CYS A 36 2.46 -14.13 -4.31
CA CYS A 36 1.75 -15.04 -5.19
C CYS A 36 1.69 -14.53 -6.64
N ILE A 37 1.48 -13.23 -6.86
CA ILE A 37 1.56 -12.64 -8.19
C ILE A 37 2.98 -12.84 -8.77
N LYS A 38 4.01 -12.59 -7.98
CA LYS A 38 5.40 -12.68 -8.44
C LYS A 38 5.80 -14.12 -8.81
N TYR A 39 5.48 -15.10 -7.98
CA TYR A 39 6.03 -16.45 -8.08
C TYR A 39 5.03 -17.50 -8.56
N HIS A 40 3.72 -17.26 -8.44
CA HIS A 40 2.66 -18.22 -8.69
C HIS A 40 1.48 -17.60 -9.46
N CYS A 41 1.77 -16.71 -10.43
CA CYS A 41 0.74 -15.93 -11.12
C CYS A 41 -0.32 -16.80 -11.81
N GLY A 42 0.12 -17.84 -12.54
CA GLY A 42 -0.80 -18.73 -13.25
C GLY A 42 -1.72 -19.53 -12.31
N GLU A 43 -1.19 -19.99 -11.18
CA GLU A 43 -1.96 -20.69 -10.15
C GLU A 43 -2.97 -19.74 -9.48
N LEU A 44 -2.54 -18.51 -9.21
CA LEU A 44 -3.41 -17.47 -8.67
C LEU A 44 -4.55 -17.13 -9.65
N GLN A 45 -4.26 -16.98 -10.95
CA GLN A 45 -5.27 -16.74 -11.97
C GLN A 45 -6.32 -17.87 -12.00
N ARG A 46 -5.87 -19.14 -12.01
CA ARG A 46 -6.77 -20.31 -11.97
C ARG A 46 -7.64 -20.32 -10.72
N GLU A 47 -7.10 -20.01 -9.55
CA GLU A 47 -7.88 -19.95 -8.32
C GLU A 47 -8.91 -18.81 -8.35
N LEU A 48 -8.57 -17.67 -8.95
CA LEU A 48 -9.47 -16.52 -9.09
C LEU A 48 -10.65 -16.78 -10.05
N GLU A 49 -10.49 -17.64 -11.06
CA GLU A 49 -11.55 -18.01 -12.01
C GLU A 49 -12.74 -18.72 -11.33
N TRP A 50 -12.52 -19.36 -10.19
CA TRP A 50 -13.57 -20.01 -9.40
C TRP A 50 -14.39 -19.02 -8.56
N LEU A 51 -13.94 -17.79 -8.39
CA LEU A 51 -14.58 -16.80 -7.52
C LEU A 51 -15.59 -15.96 -8.31
N THR A 52 -16.83 -15.97 -7.88
CA THR A 52 -17.92 -15.23 -8.51
C THR A 52 -18.09 -13.85 -7.93
N ILE A 53 -18.60 -12.90 -8.73
CA ILE A 53 -18.95 -11.55 -8.25
C ILE A 53 -20.34 -11.65 -7.61
N SER A 54 -20.39 -12.01 -6.33
CA SER A 54 -21.62 -12.07 -5.55
C SER A 54 -21.37 -11.56 -4.13
N ARG A 55 -22.44 -11.10 -3.49
CA ARG A 55 -22.39 -10.68 -2.09
C ARG A 55 -22.05 -11.85 -1.16
N GLU A 56 -22.61 -13.00 -1.40
CA GLU A 56 -22.32 -14.24 -0.67
C GLU A 56 -20.84 -14.59 -0.75
N GLN A 57 -20.29 -14.71 -1.96
CA GLN A 57 -18.86 -15.01 -2.17
C GLN A 57 -17.94 -13.95 -1.52
N PHE A 58 -18.36 -12.67 -1.49
CA PHE A 58 -17.61 -11.62 -0.82
C PHE A 58 -17.48 -11.87 0.68
N PHE A 59 -18.59 -12.20 1.36
CA PHE A 59 -18.56 -12.48 2.79
C PHE A 59 -17.90 -13.81 3.10
N ASP A 60 -18.08 -14.84 2.27
CA ASP A 60 -17.38 -16.12 2.40
C ASP A 60 -15.87 -15.92 2.29
N SER A 61 -15.42 -15.14 1.32
CA SER A 61 -13.98 -14.80 1.18
C SER A 61 -13.45 -14.11 2.43
N LYS A 62 -14.21 -13.18 3.03
CA LYS A 62 -13.82 -12.53 4.30
C LYS A 62 -13.70 -13.52 5.45
N ASN A 63 -14.72 -14.36 5.65
CA ASN A 63 -14.74 -15.37 6.71
C ASN A 63 -13.59 -16.38 6.56
N GLN A 64 -13.30 -16.77 5.31
CA GLN A 64 -12.18 -17.67 5.00
C GLN A 64 -10.82 -17.07 5.33
N LEU A 65 -10.62 -15.75 5.12
CA LEU A 65 -9.37 -15.08 5.49
C LEU A 65 -9.10 -15.06 7.00
N GLU A 66 -10.16 -15.09 7.82
CA GLU A 66 -10.05 -15.15 9.27
C GLU A 66 -9.81 -16.59 9.77
N SER A 67 -10.03 -17.59 8.91
CA SER A 67 -9.88 -18.99 9.23
C SER A 67 -8.49 -19.52 8.91
N ARG A 68 -8.09 -20.63 9.58
CA ARG A 68 -6.86 -21.35 9.24
C ARG A 68 -7.14 -22.38 8.13
N GLY A 69 -6.10 -22.75 7.38
CA GLY A 69 -6.14 -23.86 6.44
C GLY A 69 -6.13 -23.46 4.96
N LEU A 70 -6.21 -22.19 4.62
CA LEU A 70 -5.97 -21.74 3.26
C LEU A 70 -4.49 -21.89 2.89
N THR A 71 -4.23 -22.35 1.68
CA THR A 71 -2.89 -22.19 1.07
C THR A 71 -2.61 -20.72 0.79
N ASP A 72 -1.34 -20.35 0.57
CA ASP A 72 -0.97 -18.97 0.25
C ASP A 72 -1.67 -18.47 -1.03
N ILE A 73 -1.84 -19.33 -2.03
CA ILE A 73 -2.54 -18.98 -3.29
C ILE A 73 -4.03 -18.73 -3.02
N GLN A 74 -4.68 -19.60 -2.26
CA GLN A 74 -6.08 -19.43 -1.89
C GLN A 74 -6.29 -18.15 -1.06
N ARG A 75 -5.43 -17.89 -0.09
CA ARG A 75 -5.44 -16.68 0.71
C ARG A 75 -5.27 -15.43 -0.17
N ALA A 76 -4.32 -15.46 -1.10
CA ALA A 76 -4.11 -14.36 -2.06
C ALA A 76 -5.34 -14.14 -2.95
N ALA A 77 -5.96 -15.21 -3.43
CA ALA A 77 -7.16 -15.12 -4.28
C ALA A 77 -8.35 -14.50 -3.52
N ARG A 78 -8.61 -14.92 -2.26
CA ARG A 78 -9.68 -14.32 -1.42
C ARG A 78 -9.42 -12.86 -1.14
N PHE A 79 -8.18 -12.50 -0.82
CA PHE A 79 -7.80 -11.10 -0.56
C PHE A 79 -7.95 -10.22 -1.81
N PHE A 80 -7.46 -10.69 -2.97
CA PHE A 80 -7.64 -10.00 -4.25
C PHE A 80 -9.11 -9.81 -4.61
N HIS A 81 -9.92 -10.87 -4.47
CA HIS A 81 -11.35 -10.82 -4.72
C HIS A 81 -12.02 -9.74 -3.86
N ILE A 82 -11.78 -9.75 -2.54
CA ILE A 82 -12.34 -8.77 -1.61
C ILE A 82 -11.99 -7.33 -2.04
N ILE A 83 -10.73 -7.05 -2.37
CA ILE A 83 -10.32 -5.73 -2.84
C ILE A 83 -11.09 -5.31 -4.10
N LYS A 84 -11.19 -6.21 -5.08
CA LYS A 84 -11.78 -5.91 -6.40
C LYS A 84 -13.29 -5.75 -6.38
N VAL A 85 -13.99 -6.46 -5.50
CA VAL A 85 -15.46 -6.41 -5.46
C VAL A 85 -16.01 -5.52 -4.35
N SER A 86 -15.19 -5.00 -3.44
CA SER A 86 -15.63 -4.05 -2.42
C SER A 86 -15.92 -2.65 -2.99
N PHE A 87 -16.68 -1.86 -2.26
CA PHE A 87 -16.91 -0.46 -2.58
C PHE A 87 -15.63 0.35 -2.33
N GLY A 88 -15.15 1.07 -3.33
CA GLY A 88 -13.93 1.88 -3.20
C GLY A 88 -12.68 1.12 -2.71
N SER A 89 -12.65 -0.20 -2.86
CA SER A 89 -11.60 -1.07 -2.33
C SER A 89 -11.43 -1.02 -0.80
N ASP A 90 -12.53 -0.66 -0.08
CA ASP A 90 -12.55 -0.52 1.38
C ASP A 90 -12.44 -1.84 2.15
N ARG A 91 -12.56 -2.97 1.47
CA ARG A 91 -12.57 -4.35 2.01
C ARG A 91 -13.67 -4.62 3.05
N ARG A 92 -14.58 -3.69 3.29
CA ARG A 92 -15.63 -3.78 4.31
C ARG A 92 -16.99 -4.06 3.72
N THR A 93 -17.33 -3.38 2.62
CA THR A 93 -18.65 -3.42 2.02
C THR A 93 -18.60 -3.92 0.58
N PHE A 94 -19.56 -4.77 0.22
CA PHE A 94 -19.69 -5.25 -1.16
C PHE A 94 -20.10 -4.10 -2.07
N GLY A 95 -19.34 -3.88 -3.15
CA GLY A 95 -19.61 -2.83 -4.13
C GLY A 95 -20.72 -3.23 -5.10
N THR A 96 -21.74 -2.38 -5.22
CA THR A 96 -22.89 -2.61 -6.12
C THR A 96 -22.66 -2.14 -7.56
N ASN A 97 -21.54 -1.48 -7.84
CA ASN A 97 -21.20 -1.03 -9.19
C ASN A 97 -20.74 -2.20 -10.08
N LYS A 98 -20.88 -2.03 -11.41
CA LYS A 98 -20.36 -3.00 -12.37
C LYS A 98 -18.86 -3.25 -12.13
N LYS A 99 -18.51 -4.49 -11.86
CA LYS A 99 -17.14 -4.96 -11.66
C LYS A 99 -16.73 -5.83 -12.83
N ASN A 100 -15.46 -5.77 -13.20
CA ASN A 100 -14.87 -6.67 -14.18
C ASN A 100 -13.66 -7.36 -13.56
N LEU A 101 -13.91 -8.53 -12.98
CA LEU A 101 -12.86 -9.32 -12.34
C LEU A 101 -11.93 -9.93 -13.40
N ALA A 102 -12.47 -10.32 -14.56
CA ALA A 102 -11.70 -10.93 -15.64
C ALA A 102 -10.56 -10.01 -16.12
N ASN A 103 -10.85 -8.75 -16.42
CA ASN A 103 -9.81 -7.79 -16.83
C ASN A 103 -8.73 -7.62 -15.74
N ALA A 104 -9.13 -7.65 -14.46
CA ALA A 104 -8.16 -7.53 -13.37
C ALA A 104 -7.27 -8.77 -13.26
N ILE A 105 -7.80 -9.97 -13.55
CA ILE A 105 -7.05 -11.24 -13.59
C ILE A 105 -6.09 -11.24 -14.79
N GLU A 106 -6.55 -10.82 -15.97
CA GLU A 106 -5.73 -10.72 -17.17
C GLU A 106 -4.55 -9.75 -17.04
N TYR A 107 -4.67 -8.76 -16.15
CA TYR A 107 -3.60 -7.79 -15.90
C TYR A 107 -2.47 -8.33 -14.99
N LEU A 108 -2.68 -9.41 -14.25
CA LEU A 108 -1.71 -9.94 -13.27
C LEU A 108 -0.33 -10.30 -13.88
N PRO A 109 -0.21 -10.86 -15.10
CA PRO A 109 1.10 -11.13 -15.71
C PRO A 109 1.94 -9.87 -15.94
N LEU A 110 1.34 -8.72 -16.17
CA LEU A 110 2.07 -7.44 -16.29
C LEU A 110 2.65 -7.01 -14.94
N ILE A 111 1.86 -7.17 -13.87
CA ILE A 111 2.32 -6.93 -12.50
C ILE A 111 3.45 -7.93 -12.15
N GLN A 112 3.28 -9.21 -12.49
CA GLN A 112 4.30 -10.23 -12.29
C GLN A 112 5.63 -9.83 -12.94
N LYS A 113 5.60 -9.40 -14.21
CA LYS A 113 6.78 -8.96 -14.95
C LYS A 113 7.47 -7.79 -14.24
N ARG A 114 6.71 -6.80 -13.77
CA ARG A 114 7.26 -5.63 -13.07
C ARG A 114 7.91 -6.02 -11.73
N LEU A 115 7.39 -7.03 -11.05
CA LEU A 115 7.89 -7.48 -9.74
C LEU A 115 9.15 -8.36 -9.81
N GLN A 116 9.61 -8.81 -10.97
CA GLN A 116 10.71 -9.80 -11.06
C GLN A 116 11.98 -9.39 -10.30
N GLY A 117 12.42 -8.15 -10.43
CA GLY A 117 13.61 -7.62 -9.75
C GLY A 117 13.36 -7.02 -8.35
N VAL A 118 12.11 -7.01 -7.87
CA VAL A 118 11.72 -6.32 -6.64
C VAL A 118 11.83 -7.27 -5.45
N VAL A 119 12.48 -6.84 -4.38
CA VAL A 119 12.45 -7.54 -3.08
C VAL A 119 11.13 -7.21 -2.38
N ILE A 120 10.38 -8.23 -1.96
CA ILE A 120 9.10 -8.08 -1.27
C ILE A 120 9.28 -8.45 0.20
N GLU A 121 9.13 -7.46 1.06
CA GLU A 121 9.27 -7.58 2.51
C GLU A 121 7.90 -7.49 3.22
N ASN A 122 7.82 -8.04 4.44
CA ASN A 122 6.67 -7.89 5.33
C ASN A 122 7.19 -7.53 6.71
N LYS A 123 7.67 -6.30 6.85
CA LYS A 123 8.35 -5.83 8.06
C LYS A 123 7.66 -4.62 8.66
N ASP A 124 7.87 -4.43 9.96
CA ASP A 124 7.65 -3.14 10.59
C ASP A 124 8.57 -2.08 9.92
N PHE A 125 8.05 -0.86 9.75
CA PHE A 125 8.74 0.21 9.02
C PHE A 125 10.10 0.54 9.60
N GLU A 126 10.24 0.56 10.93
CA GLU A 126 11.51 0.89 11.59
C GLU A 126 12.56 -0.18 11.30
N ASN A 127 12.18 -1.45 11.40
CA ASN A 127 13.06 -2.57 11.10
C ASN A 127 13.49 -2.56 9.63
N LEU A 128 12.53 -2.31 8.72
CA LEU A 128 12.82 -2.18 7.28
C LEU A 128 13.83 -1.06 7.01
N ILE A 129 13.55 0.15 7.52
CA ILE A 129 14.41 1.32 7.30
C ILE A 129 15.83 1.03 7.79
N ARG A 130 15.99 0.48 8.99
CA ARG A 130 17.31 0.13 9.55
C ARG A 130 18.08 -0.88 8.70
N VAL A 131 17.39 -1.86 8.10
CA VAL A 131 18.02 -2.90 7.25
C VAL A 131 18.51 -2.31 5.93
N TYR A 132 17.76 -1.38 5.34
CA TYR A 132 18.05 -0.85 3.99
C TYR A 132 18.73 0.52 4.00
N ASP A 133 18.97 1.12 5.18
CA ASP A 133 19.61 2.44 5.28
C ASP A 133 21.08 2.42 4.86
N ARG A 134 21.40 3.24 3.87
CA ARG A 134 22.74 3.51 3.34
C ARG A 134 22.76 4.84 2.57
N PRO A 135 23.93 5.46 2.36
CA PRO A 135 24.01 6.80 1.73
C PRO A 135 23.29 6.93 0.36
N GLY A 136 23.18 5.84 -0.40
CA GLY A 136 22.48 5.84 -1.70
C GLY A 136 21.01 5.43 -1.64
N ALA A 137 20.46 5.11 -0.45
CA ALA A 137 19.08 4.71 -0.31
C ALA A 137 18.11 5.90 -0.46
N LEU A 138 16.98 5.66 -1.13
CA LEU A 138 15.83 6.55 -1.13
C LEU A 138 14.62 5.78 -0.58
N PHE A 139 14.03 6.31 0.49
CA PHE A 139 12.80 5.79 1.10
C PHE A 139 11.62 6.63 0.66
N TYR A 140 10.60 5.98 0.10
CA TYR A 140 9.28 6.56 -0.10
C TYR A 140 8.33 6.07 0.99
N LEU A 141 7.65 7.00 1.65
CA LEU A 141 6.79 6.70 2.79
C LEU A 141 5.44 7.40 2.60
N ASP A 142 4.38 6.61 2.67
CA ASP A 142 2.99 7.07 2.68
C ASP A 142 2.25 6.34 3.82
N PRO A 143 2.56 6.70 5.09
CA PRO A 143 1.98 6.04 6.25
C PRO A 143 0.50 6.40 6.42
N PRO A 144 -0.25 5.69 7.28
CA PRO A 144 -1.56 6.14 7.70
C PRO A 144 -1.51 7.59 8.18
N TYR A 145 -2.41 8.44 7.66
CA TYR A 145 -2.40 9.87 7.94
C TYR A 145 -2.90 10.16 9.36
N HIS A 146 -2.31 11.15 10.01
CA HIS A 146 -2.71 11.57 11.34
C HIS A 146 -4.20 11.94 11.39
N GLY A 147 -4.91 11.40 12.42
CA GLY A 147 -6.35 11.54 12.57
C GLY A 147 -7.20 10.59 11.73
N THR A 148 -6.58 9.75 10.88
CA THR A 148 -7.29 8.78 10.03
C THR A 148 -6.90 7.31 10.32
N GLU A 149 -6.11 7.06 11.34
CA GLU A 149 -5.51 5.76 11.68
C GLU A 149 -6.56 4.66 11.87
N LYS A 150 -7.74 5.01 12.36
CA LYS A 150 -8.88 4.10 12.57
C LYS A 150 -9.38 3.42 11.29
N TYR A 151 -9.00 3.92 10.12
CA TYR A 151 -9.39 3.34 8.83
C TYR A 151 -8.43 2.25 8.34
N TYR A 152 -7.28 2.10 9.00
CA TYR A 152 -6.26 1.11 8.64
C TYR A 152 -6.28 -0.07 9.62
N GLU A 153 -6.20 -1.29 9.08
CA GLU A 153 -6.05 -2.48 9.90
C GLU A 153 -4.63 -2.54 10.48
N GLY A 154 -4.53 -2.66 11.82
CA GLY A 154 -3.24 -2.80 12.51
C GLY A 154 -2.76 -1.53 13.22
N SER A 155 -3.68 -0.62 13.58
CA SER A 155 -3.47 0.52 14.49
C SER A 155 -2.08 1.18 14.39
N PHE A 156 -1.90 2.03 13.40
CA PHE A 156 -0.83 3.01 13.44
C PHE A 156 -1.23 4.05 14.51
N THR A 157 -0.39 4.28 15.49
CA THR A 157 -0.71 5.11 16.66
C THR A 157 0.08 6.41 16.64
N GLU A 158 -0.27 7.37 17.50
CA GLU A 158 0.52 8.60 17.68
C GLU A 158 2.00 8.28 18.02
N ALA A 159 2.24 7.26 18.86
CA ALA A 159 3.59 6.79 19.15
C ALA A 159 4.32 6.24 17.91
N ASP A 160 3.58 5.71 16.92
CA ASP A 160 4.19 5.26 15.67
C ASP A 160 4.59 6.43 14.75
N HIS A 161 3.85 7.56 14.78
CA HIS A 161 4.26 8.78 14.08
C HIS A 161 5.57 9.34 14.67
N GLU A 162 5.69 9.38 16.01
CA GLU A 162 6.92 9.81 16.67
C GLU A 162 8.08 8.84 16.41
N ARG A 163 7.82 7.53 16.47
CA ARG A 163 8.81 6.49 16.17
C ARG A 163 9.30 6.57 14.72
N LEU A 164 8.39 6.85 13.77
CA LEU A 164 8.74 7.05 12.38
C LEU A 164 9.65 8.27 12.21
N LYS A 165 9.31 9.40 12.84
CA LYS A 165 10.14 10.59 12.82
C LYS A 165 11.51 10.34 13.45
N ALA A 166 11.57 9.62 14.57
CA ALA A 166 12.82 9.29 15.25
C ALA A 166 13.77 8.48 14.36
N VAL A 167 13.27 7.42 13.68
CA VAL A 167 14.11 6.62 12.77
C VAL A 167 14.56 7.44 11.57
N LEU A 168 13.68 8.26 10.97
CA LEU A 168 14.00 9.09 9.80
C LEU A 168 15.04 10.18 10.13
N SER A 169 15.13 10.63 11.38
CA SER A 169 16.13 11.62 11.78
C SER A 169 17.55 11.05 11.88
N SER A 170 17.71 9.73 11.88
CA SER A 170 19.00 9.05 12.02
C SER A 170 19.52 8.37 10.76
N ILE A 171 18.74 8.36 9.65
CA ILE A 171 19.14 7.68 8.43
C ILE A 171 20.27 8.37 7.69
N LYS A 172 21.06 7.59 6.96
CA LYS A 172 22.12 8.04 6.05
C LYS A 172 21.59 8.32 4.65
N GLY A 173 20.46 7.70 4.31
CA GLY A 173 19.78 7.83 3.03
C GLY A 173 18.92 9.08 2.93
N ARG A 174 18.15 9.13 1.87
CA ARG A 174 17.17 10.18 1.59
C ARG A 174 15.76 9.64 1.81
N PHE A 175 14.81 10.54 2.14
CA PHE A 175 13.41 10.15 2.17
C PHE A 175 12.50 11.17 1.50
N ILE A 176 11.38 10.66 1.00
CA ILE A 176 10.19 11.40 0.60
C ILE A 176 9.03 10.83 1.42
N LEU A 177 8.38 11.69 2.20
CA LEU A 177 7.30 11.32 3.09
C LEU A 177 6.06 12.13 2.73
N SER A 178 4.95 11.44 2.46
CA SER A 178 3.64 12.02 2.21
C SER A 178 2.81 12.03 3.49
N TYR A 179 2.12 13.14 3.76
CA TYR A 179 1.17 13.27 4.87
C TYR A 179 0.03 14.22 4.52
N ASN A 180 -1.09 14.11 5.25
CA ASN A 180 -2.11 15.16 5.27
C ASN A 180 -1.53 16.47 5.87
N ASP A 181 -2.05 17.59 5.42
CA ASP A 181 -1.73 18.89 6.01
C ASP A 181 -2.40 19.02 7.38
N ASP A 182 -1.62 18.81 8.41
CA ASP A 182 -2.04 18.78 9.82
C ASP A 182 -1.00 19.50 10.70
N ALA A 183 -1.50 20.23 11.72
CA ALA A 183 -0.64 21.02 12.58
C ALA A 183 0.36 20.18 13.39
N TYR A 184 -0.05 18.97 13.82
CA TYR A 184 0.82 18.02 14.51
C TYR A 184 1.94 17.56 13.58
N VAL A 185 1.63 17.19 12.34
CA VAL A 185 2.62 16.76 11.34
C VAL A 185 3.61 17.88 11.03
N ARG A 186 3.13 19.12 10.86
CA ARG A 186 3.99 20.29 10.63
C ARG A 186 4.97 20.52 11.78
N GLU A 187 4.53 20.42 13.02
CA GLU A 187 5.42 20.58 14.18
C GLU A 187 6.39 19.40 14.32
N LEU A 188 5.91 18.16 14.12
CA LEU A 188 6.73 16.94 14.21
C LEU A 188 7.90 16.95 13.22
N TYR A 189 7.67 17.44 12.00
CA TYR A 189 8.69 17.50 10.94
C TYR A 189 9.27 18.90 10.71
N LYS A 190 9.10 19.79 11.67
CA LYS A 190 9.74 21.12 11.66
C LYS A 190 11.26 21.00 11.48
N GLY A 191 11.80 21.74 10.52
CA GLY A 191 13.23 21.70 10.16
C GLY A 191 13.57 20.79 8.98
N TYR A 192 12.59 20.05 8.43
CA TYR A 192 12.71 19.41 7.12
C TYR A 192 12.15 20.28 6.00
N ASN A 193 12.44 19.92 4.76
CA ASN A 193 11.87 20.60 3.60
C ASN A 193 10.40 20.13 3.43
N ILE A 194 9.45 21.03 3.68
CA ILE A 194 8.00 20.77 3.57
C ILE A 194 7.45 21.51 2.35
N GLU A 195 6.85 20.79 1.43
CA GLU A 195 6.17 21.30 0.25
C GLU A 195 4.68 20.98 0.32
N GLU A 196 3.83 21.98 0.14
CA GLU A 196 2.36 21.78 0.11
C GLU A 196 1.91 21.44 -1.30
N ILE A 197 1.09 20.40 -1.41
CA ILE A 197 0.43 20.04 -2.67
C ILE A 197 -1.08 19.98 -2.45
N SER A 198 -1.83 20.40 -3.47
CA SER A 198 -3.30 20.33 -3.46
C SER A 198 -3.74 19.25 -4.43
N ARG A 199 -4.53 18.29 -3.96
CA ARG A 199 -5.19 17.26 -4.78
C ARG A 199 -6.69 17.46 -4.84
N ASN A 200 -7.27 17.20 -5.99
CA ASN A 200 -8.72 17.10 -6.12
C ASN A 200 -9.19 15.78 -5.52
N ASN A 201 -10.18 15.84 -4.62
CA ASN A 201 -10.75 14.62 -4.04
C ASN A 201 -11.54 13.84 -5.11
N SER A 202 -10.97 12.75 -5.61
CA SER A 202 -11.60 11.90 -6.63
C SER A 202 -12.80 11.10 -6.13
N LEU A 203 -13.01 11.01 -4.81
CA LEU A 203 -14.15 10.32 -4.18
C LEU A 203 -15.33 11.27 -3.88
N ALA A 204 -15.10 12.59 -3.90
CA ALA A 204 -16.19 13.55 -3.83
C ALA A 204 -16.93 13.52 -5.17
N GLY A 205 -18.21 13.10 -5.16
CA GLY A 205 -19.07 13.11 -6.36
C GLY A 205 -19.02 14.47 -7.05
N LYS A 206 -19.38 14.52 -8.33
CA LYS A 206 -19.24 15.66 -9.29
C LYS A 206 -19.68 17.05 -8.82
N THR A 207 -20.18 17.18 -7.60
CA THR A 207 -20.76 18.42 -7.05
C THR A 207 -19.96 19.08 -5.91
N LYS A 208 -18.87 18.48 -5.41
CA LYS A 208 -18.00 19.10 -4.39
C LYS A 208 -16.52 18.89 -4.75
N THR A 209 -15.90 19.91 -5.33
CA THR A 209 -14.44 20.08 -5.39
C THR A 209 -13.92 20.40 -3.98
N SER A 210 -13.82 19.41 -3.10
CA SER A 210 -13.02 19.57 -1.89
C SER A 210 -11.57 19.33 -2.26
N GLN A 211 -10.75 20.35 -2.20
CA GLN A 211 -9.31 20.19 -2.32
C GLN A 211 -8.80 19.54 -1.04
N PHE A 212 -8.02 18.49 -1.22
CA PHE A 212 -7.30 17.84 -0.15
C PHE A 212 -5.87 18.37 -0.17
N LYS A 213 -5.39 18.91 0.95
CA LYS A 213 -4.01 19.38 1.08
C LYS A 213 -3.14 18.28 1.64
N GLU A 214 -2.04 18.04 0.97
CA GLU A 214 -1.01 17.08 1.38
C GLU A 214 0.33 17.79 1.54
N LEU A 215 1.18 17.23 2.38
CA LEU A 215 2.54 17.66 2.61
C LEU A 215 3.50 16.63 2.02
N ILE A 216 4.47 17.10 1.25
CA ILE A 216 5.64 16.30 0.84
C ILE A 216 6.82 16.77 1.67
N ILE A 217 7.36 15.88 2.49
CA ILE A 217 8.42 16.15 3.44
C ILE A 217 9.69 15.42 3.01
N ARG A 218 10.84 16.11 3.03
CA ARG A 218 12.12 15.58 2.55
C ARG A 218 13.27 16.02 3.45
N ASN A 219 14.32 15.18 3.56
CA ASN A 219 15.58 15.53 4.24
C ASN A 219 16.66 16.09 3.30
N TYR A 220 16.29 16.49 2.09
CA TYR A 220 17.19 17.06 1.08
C TYR A 220 16.47 18.15 0.28
N GLU A 221 17.25 19.03 -0.33
CA GLU A 221 16.76 20.06 -1.25
C GLU A 221 16.51 19.49 -2.65
N LYS A 222 15.64 20.16 -3.43
CA LYS A 222 15.36 19.78 -4.83
C LYS A 222 16.57 19.93 -5.72
#